data_0b9292181fa185577b8b3ae9a89b2e32
#
_entry.id   0b9292181fa185577b8b3ae9a89b2e32
#
_cell.length_a   1.000
_cell.length_b   1.000
_cell.length_c   1.000
_cell.angle_alpha   90.00
_cell.angle_beta   90.00
_cell.angle_gamma   90.00
#
_symmetry.space_group_name_H-M   'P 1'
#
loop_
_entity.id
_entity.type
_entity.pdbx_description
1 polymer ?
#
loop_
_entity_poly.entity_id
_entity_poly.type
_entity_poly.pdbx_seq_one_letter_code
_entity_poly.pdbx_strand_id
1 'polypeptide(L)' 'MRIAVIDGMGGGLAAQVVSQLTGKLPEQVELIGLGTNALATAAMLKAGVKRGATGENAICISAAAADLIVGPIGIIIP' A
#
# COMPACT_ATOMS: atom_id res chain seq x y z
N MET A 1 -7.56 9.86 6.62
CA MET A 1 -7.27 9.61 5.21
C MET A 1 -6.51 8.29 5.08
N ARG A 2 -6.92 7.46 4.15
CA ARG A 2 -6.26 6.17 3.88
C ARG A 2 -5.64 6.19 2.52
N ILE A 3 -4.35 5.84 2.47
CA ILE A 3 -3.60 5.70 1.23
C ILE A 3 -3.25 4.22 1.07
N ALA A 4 -3.76 3.60 0.00
CA ALA A 4 -3.45 2.22 -0.31
C ALA A 4 -2.30 2.17 -1.32
N VAL A 5 -1.27 1.39 -0.99
CA VAL A 5 -0.13 1.16 -1.88
C VAL A 5 -0.26 -0.27 -2.40
N ILE A 6 -0.41 -0.41 -3.70
CA ILE A 6 -0.62 -1.72 -4.36
C ILE A 6 0.64 -2.14 -5.08
N ASP A 7 1.03 -3.40 -4.89
CA ASP A 7 2.15 -3.98 -5.61
C ASP A 7 1.81 -5.39 -6.10
N GLY A 8 2.07 -5.64 -7.37
CA GLY A 8 1.83 -6.93 -8.00
C GLY A 8 3.08 -7.78 -8.22
N MET A 9 4.25 -7.29 -7.80
CA MET A 9 5.53 -7.98 -8.00
C MET A 9 6.13 -8.41 -6.67
N GLY A 10 7.40 -8.18 -6.44
CA GLY A 10 8.08 -8.59 -5.22
C GLY A 10 8.04 -7.60 -4.07
N GLY A 11 7.38 -6.47 -4.26
CA GLY A 11 7.25 -5.45 -3.21
C GLY A 11 8.37 -4.43 -3.17
N GLY A 12 9.41 -4.57 -3.99
CA GLY A 12 10.58 -3.70 -3.92
C GLY A 12 10.28 -2.24 -4.21
N LEU A 13 9.55 -1.96 -5.29
CA LEU A 13 9.20 -0.59 -5.66
C LEU A 13 8.21 0.01 -4.67
N ALA A 14 7.17 -0.75 -4.31
CA ALA A 14 6.19 -0.29 -3.34
C ALA A 14 6.83 -0.07 -1.97
N ALA A 15 7.75 -0.94 -1.55
CA ALA A 15 8.46 -0.79 -0.29
C ALA A 15 9.29 0.50 -0.28
N GLN A 16 9.91 0.87 -1.40
CA GLN A 16 10.64 2.15 -1.50
C GLN A 16 9.70 3.33 -1.33
N VAL A 17 8.53 3.29 -1.99
CA VAL A 17 7.53 4.36 -1.86
C VAL A 17 7.06 4.47 -0.40
N VAL A 18 6.75 3.35 0.23
CA VAL A 18 6.33 3.32 1.63
C VAL A 18 7.43 3.91 2.52
N SER A 19 8.68 3.51 2.33
CA SER A 19 9.79 4.01 3.12
C SER A 19 9.96 5.52 2.97
N GLN A 20 9.75 6.05 1.78
CA GLN A 20 9.83 7.48 1.52
C GLN A 20 8.71 8.26 2.22
N LEU A 21 7.53 7.66 2.36
CA LEU A 21 6.38 8.31 2.95
C LEU A 21 6.29 8.13 4.47
N THR A 22 6.81 7.03 4.99
CA THR A 22 6.75 6.73 6.42
C THR A 22 7.47 7.80 7.22
N GLY A 23 6.79 8.34 8.22
CA GLY A 23 7.33 9.40 9.06
C GLY A 23 7.22 10.80 8.48
N LYS A 24 6.79 10.93 7.22
CA LYS A 24 6.62 12.23 6.57
C LYS A 24 5.16 12.65 6.44
N LEU A 25 4.25 11.73 6.70
CA LEU A 25 2.81 12.00 6.64
C LEU A 25 2.25 12.32 8.02
N PRO A 26 1.20 13.14 8.09
CA PRO A 26 0.52 13.39 9.38
C PRO A 26 0.00 12.09 9.98
N GLU A 27 -0.16 12.06 11.31
CA GLU A 27 -0.67 10.89 12.03
C GLU A 27 -2.05 10.45 11.54
N GLN A 28 -2.85 11.37 11.06
CA GLN A 28 -4.20 11.09 10.58
C GLN A 28 -4.18 10.30 9.27
N VAL A 29 -3.06 10.26 8.58
CA VAL A 29 -2.92 9.53 7.31
C VAL A 29 -2.44 8.12 7.58
N GLU A 30 -3.22 7.14 7.14
CA GLU A 30 -2.92 5.73 7.29
C GLU A 30 -2.43 5.15 5.96
N LEU A 31 -1.27 4.50 5.99
CA LEU A 31 -0.75 3.76 4.84
C LEU A 31 -1.13 2.29 4.96
N ILE A 32 -1.72 1.74 3.90
CA ILE A 32 -2.11 0.33 3.83
C ILE A 32 -1.36 -0.30 2.66
N GLY A 33 -0.76 -1.46 2.87
CA GLY A 33 -0.07 -2.20 1.82
C GLY A 33 -0.94 -3.33 1.28
N LEU A 34 -1.17 -3.32 -0.03
CA LEU A 34 -2.00 -4.33 -0.70
C LEU A 34 -1.15 -5.07 -1.72
N GLY A 35 -0.79 -6.30 -1.41
CA GLY A 35 0.03 -7.13 -2.30
C GLY A 35 -0.77 -8.19 -3.02
N THR A 36 -0.43 -8.46 -4.28
CA THR A 36 -1.03 -9.59 -5.00
C THR A 36 -0.48 -10.93 -4.49
N ASN A 37 0.62 -10.89 -3.75
CA ASN A 37 1.21 -12.07 -3.12
C ASN A 37 1.76 -11.71 -1.74
N ALA A 38 2.02 -12.73 -0.93
CA ALA A 38 2.46 -12.54 0.46
C ALA A 38 3.82 -11.86 0.56
N LEU A 39 4.70 -12.07 -0.39
CA LEU A 39 6.03 -11.47 -0.40
C LEU A 39 5.95 -9.95 -0.55
N ALA A 40 5.11 -9.48 -1.48
CA ALA A 40 4.90 -8.06 -1.69
C ALA A 40 4.29 -7.40 -0.45
N THR A 41 3.28 -8.02 0.14
CA THR A 41 2.65 -7.51 1.37
C THR A 41 3.64 -7.45 2.52
N ALA A 42 4.43 -8.50 2.71
CA ALA A 42 5.44 -8.55 3.77
C ALA A 42 6.49 -7.45 3.60
N ALA A 43 6.92 -7.18 2.36
CA ALA A 43 7.90 -6.13 2.09
C ALA A 43 7.34 -4.74 2.47
N MET A 44 6.08 -4.48 2.18
CA MET A 44 5.44 -3.22 2.53
C MET A 44 5.25 -3.07 4.05
N LEU A 45 4.88 -4.15 4.73
CA LEU A 45 4.78 -4.14 6.20
C LEU A 45 6.13 -3.84 6.84
N LYS A 46 7.19 -4.46 6.33
CA LYS A 46 8.55 -4.23 6.82
C LYS A 46 8.97 -2.78 6.57
N ALA A 47 8.51 -2.18 5.47
CA ALA A 47 8.84 -0.80 5.12
C ALA A 47 8.07 0.23 5.95
N GLY A 48 6.96 -0.16 6.60
CA GLY A 48 6.29 0.71 7.55
C GLY A 48 4.79 0.93 7.39
N VAL A 49 4.10 0.22 6.48
CA VAL A 49 2.64 0.34 6.44
C VAL A 49 2.04 -0.23 7.72
N LYS A 50 0.95 0.35 8.18
CA LYS A 50 0.29 -0.08 9.41
C LYS A 50 -0.42 -1.41 9.25
N ARG A 51 -1.02 -1.63 8.09
CA ARG A 51 -1.77 -2.84 7.80
C ARG A 51 -1.45 -3.33 6.40
N GLY A 52 -1.51 -4.64 6.23
CA GLY A 52 -1.30 -5.27 4.94
C GLY A 52 -2.39 -6.29 4.66
N ALA A 53 -2.69 -6.47 3.38
CA ALA A 53 -3.61 -7.51 2.93
C ALA A 53 -3.10 -8.08 1.62
N THR A 54 -3.41 -9.35 1.39
CA THR A 54 -2.91 -10.08 0.22
C THR A 54 -4.08 -10.67 -0.56
N GLY A 55 -3.97 -10.62 -1.88
CA GLY A 55 -4.91 -11.25 -2.78
C GLY A 55 -5.89 -10.28 -3.42
N GLU A 56 -6.47 -10.71 -4.54
CA GLU A 56 -7.33 -9.86 -5.35
C GLU A 56 -8.56 -9.35 -4.60
N ASN A 57 -9.19 -10.22 -3.83
CA ASN A 57 -10.40 -9.85 -3.11
C ASN A 57 -10.10 -8.78 -2.04
N ALA A 58 -9.02 -8.99 -1.29
CA ALA A 58 -8.59 -8.03 -0.27
C ALA A 58 -8.21 -6.69 -0.91
N ILE A 59 -7.54 -6.72 -2.07
CA ILE A 59 -7.20 -5.50 -2.81
C ILE A 59 -8.46 -4.76 -3.23
N CYS A 60 -9.43 -5.43 -3.81
CA CYS A 60 -10.67 -4.79 -4.24
C CYS A 60 -11.42 -4.14 -3.09
N ILE A 61 -11.57 -4.84 -1.98
CA ILE A 61 -12.30 -4.31 -0.82
C ILE A 61 -11.55 -3.13 -0.20
N SER A 62 -10.26 -3.28 0.02
CA SER A 62 -9.47 -2.26 0.70
C SER A 62 -9.23 -1.03 -0.17
N ALA A 63 -9.05 -1.23 -1.49
CA ALA A 63 -8.88 -0.11 -2.41
C ALA A 63 -10.15 0.73 -2.51
N ALA A 64 -11.32 0.09 -2.48
CA ALA A 64 -12.60 0.80 -2.51
C ALA A 64 -12.78 1.70 -1.28
N ALA A 65 -12.16 1.35 -0.15
CA ALA A 65 -12.23 2.13 1.09
C ALA A 65 -11.11 3.16 1.21
N ALA A 66 -10.17 3.22 0.26
CA ALA A 66 -9.06 4.14 0.31
C ALA A 66 -9.41 5.49 -0.32
N ASP A 67 -8.76 6.53 0.16
CA ASP A 67 -8.90 7.88 -0.39
C ASP A 67 -7.95 8.10 -1.58
N LEU A 68 -6.78 7.46 -1.54
CA LEU A 68 -5.81 7.47 -2.61
C LEU A 68 -5.27 6.07 -2.83
N ILE A 69 -4.98 5.74 -4.09
CA ILE A 69 -4.37 4.47 -4.46
C ILE A 69 -3.07 4.79 -5.20
N VAL A 70 -1.96 4.24 -4.70
CA VAL A 70 -0.65 4.40 -5.33
C VAL A 70 -0.23 3.02 -5.84
N GLY A 71 0.12 2.95 -7.10
CA GLY A 71 0.57 1.70 -7.72
C GLY A 71 1.70 1.94 -8.71
N PRO A 72 2.17 0.88 -9.39
CA PRO A 72 3.27 1.02 -10.35
C PRO A 72 2.97 1.99 -11.50
N ILE A 73 1.69 2.21 -11.80
CA ILE A 73 1.28 3.11 -12.88
C ILE A 73 1.00 4.53 -12.41
N GLY A 74 1.15 4.81 -11.12
CA GLY A 74 0.97 6.16 -10.59
C GLY A 74 -0.02 6.24 -9.44
N ILE A 75 -0.69 7.38 -9.34
CA ILE A 75 -1.65 7.66 -8.26
C ILE A 75 -3.05 7.74 -8.83
N ILE A 76 -3.98 7.03 -8.19
CA ILE A 76 -5.38 6.99 -8.60
C ILE A 76 -6.24 7.47 -7.43
N ILE A 77 -7.20 8.33 -7.74
CA ILE A 77 -8.19 8.79 -6.77
C ILE A 77 -9.48 8.05 -7.08
N PRO A 78 -9.92 7.17 -6.18
CA PRO A 78 -11.14 6.40 -6.43
C PRO A 78 -12.40 7.26 -6.49
#